data_d8f43bf45b47e1cbd1f83e89a2ebeede
#
_entry.id   d8f43bf45b47e1cbd1f83e89a2ebeede
#
_cell.length_a   1.000
_cell.length_b   1.000
_cell.length_c   1.000
_cell.angle_alpha   90.00
_cell.angle_beta   90.00
_cell.angle_gamma   90.00
#
_symmetry.space_group_name_H-M   'P 1'
#
loop_
_entity.id
_entity.type
_entity.pdbx_description
1 polymer ?
#
loop_
_entity_poly.entity_id
_entity_poly.type
_entity_poly.pdbx_seq_one_letter_code
_entity_poly.pdbx_strand_id
1 'polypeptide(L)'
;AGTALLGKQTVAEWGYTTVGAKQGDAVRMLAVAMENRHPLFPDVPTFKELGYDMTGGAYRGIALPNSASAETTKMWSDMIAEINTDPAFQKKMLDGGFAMLDVDSAGMKDFMAARVEEYLKDAREAGLIK
;
A
#
# COMPACT_ATOMS: atom_id res chain seq x y z
N ALA A 1 -15.92 6.20 -3.15
CA ALA A 1 -16.19 5.19 -2.10
C ALA A 1 -16.53 5.88 -0.78
N GLY A 2 -15.61 6.53 -0.06
CA GLY A 2 -15.84 7.13 1.26
C GLY A 2 -17.08 8.02 1.40
N THR A 3 -17.41 8.80 0.36
CA THR A 3 -18.62 9.63 0.36
C THR A 3 -19.90 8.79 0.42
N ALA A 4 -19.93 7.65 -0.29
CA ALA A 4 -21.08 6.75 -0.30
C ALA A 4 -21.25 6.04 1.06
N LEU A 5 -20.16 5.64 1.71
CA LEU A 5 -20.17 5.05 3.05
C LEU A 5 -20.69 6.05 4.09
N LEU A 6 -20.10 7.26 4.14
CA LEU A 6 -20.53 8.32 5.07
C LEU A 6 -21.96 8.79 4.80
N GLY A 7 -22.38 8.80 3.54
CA GLY A 7 -23.75 9.10 3.12
C GLY A 7 -24.72 7.94 3.29
N LYS A 8 -24.31 6.82 3.91
CA LYS A 8 -25.13 5.62 4.16
C LYS A 8 -25.72 4.99 2.90
N GLN A 9 -25.11 5.22 1.74
CA GLN A 9 -25.50 4.61 0.47
C GLN A 9 -24.92 3.18 0.35
N THR A 10 -23.85 2.88 1.09
CA THR A 10 -23.24 1.55 1.21
C THR A 10 -23.03 1.23 2.69
N VAL A 11 -23.05 -0.06 3.02
CA VAL A 11 -22.82 -0.55 4.40
C VAL A 11 -21.35 -0.81 4.70
N ALA A 12 -20.55 -1.02 3.65
CA ALA A 12 -19.11 -1.22 3.73
C ALA A 12 -18.45 -0.78 2.40
N GLU A 13 -17.15 -0.58 2.43
CA GLU A 13 -16.35 -0.28 1.25
C GLU A 13 -14.95 -0.88 1.34
N TRP A 14 -14.34 -1.09 0.19
CA TRP A 14 -12.90 -1.28 0.07
C TRP A 14 -12.22 0.09 0.01
N GLY A 15 -11.33 0.35 0.94
CA GLY A 15 -10.60 1.61 1.03
C GLY A 15 -9.14 1.39 1.43
N TYR A 16 -8.41 2.47 1.50
CA TYR A 16 -7.03 2.47 2.00
C TYR A 16 -6.99 2.83 3.47
N THR A 17 -5.96 2.42 4.17
CA THR A 17 -5.68 2.79 5.57
C THR A 17 -5.64 4.31 5.77
N THR A 18 -5.27 5.06 4.75
CA THR A 18 -5.33 6.53 4.72
C THR A 18 -6.76 7.08 4.84
N VAL A 19 -7.77 6.34 4.42
CA VAL A 19 -9.18 6.71 4.62
C VAL A 19 -9.55 6.59 6.10
N GLY A 20 -9.15 5.47 6.74
CA GLY A 20 -9.32 5.29 8.19
C GLY A 20 -8.65 6.38 9.00
N ALA A 21 -7.37 6.70 8.69
CA ALA A 21 -6.64 7.77 9.35
C ALA A 21 -7.31 9.14 9.20
N LYS A 22 -7.85 9.44 8.02
CA LYS A 22 -8.51 10.72 7.73
C LYS A 22 -9.90 10.84 8.35
N GLN A 23 -10.68 9.77 8.36
CA GLN A 23 -12.08 9.78 8.82
C GLN A 23 -12.23 9.49 10.32
N GLY A 24 -11.19 8.93 10.95
CA GLY A 24 -11.20 8.63 12.37
C GLY A 24 -12.46 7.85 12.78
N ASP A 25 -13.12 8.31 13.83
CA ASP A 25 -14.31 7.66 14.42
C ASP A 25 -15.55 7.64 13.51
N ALA A 26 -15.51 8.37 12.37
CA ALA A 26 -16.62 8.35 11.42
C ALA A 26 -16.71 7.02 10.64
N VAL A 27 -15.65 6.21 10.63
CA VAL A 27 -15.59 4.90 10.00
C VAL A 27 -14.96 3.87 10.93
N ARG A 28 -15.38 2.62 10.82
CA ARG A 28 -14.75 1.50 11.51
C ARG A 28 -14.00 0.63 10.51
N MET A 29 -12.69 0.54 10.66
CA MET A 29 -11.89 -0.42 9.90
C MET A 29 -12.17 -1.83 10.43
N LEU A 30 -12.43 -2.78 9.54
CA LEU A 30 -12.78 -4.15 9.88
C LEU A 30 -11.58 -5.10 9.77
N ALA A 31 -10.76 -4.91 8.76
CA ALA A 31 -9.54 -5.66 8.52
C ALA A 31 -8.59 -4.89 7.60
N VAL A 32 -7.32 -5.25 7.59
CA VAL A 32 -6.30 -4.75 6.65
C VAL A 32 -5.69 -5.89 5.83
N ALA A 33 -5.47 -5.64 4.54
CA ALA A 33 -4.84 -6.59 3.62
C ALA A 33 -3.30 -6.47 3.68
N MET A 34 -2.72 -6.67 4.86
CA MET A 34 -1.29 -6.55 5.14
C MET A 34 -0.78 -7.82 5.82
N GLU A 35 0.53 -8.07 5.75
CA GLU A 35 1.17 -9.19 6.46
C GLU A 35 1.04 -9.05 7.99
N ASN A 36 1.19 -7.83 8.48
CA ASN A 36 1.06 -7.48 9.89
C ASN A 36 0.02 -6.37 10.05
N ARG A 37 -0.52 -6.23 11.27
CA ARG A 37 -1.42 -5.13 11.60
C ARG A 37 -0.74 -3.77 11.34
N HIS A 38 -1.52 -2.81 10.87
CA HIS A 38 -1.01 -1.46 10.64
C HIS A 38 -0.68 -0.78 11.99
N PRO A 39 0.52 -0.18 12.17
CA PRO A 39 0.93 0.40 13.45
C PRO A 39 -0.02 1.47 14.00
N LEU A 40 -0.67 2.24 13.11
CA LEU A 40 -1.67 3.24 13.51
C LEU A 40 -3.00 2.60 13.97
N PHE A 41 -3.27 1.36 13.60
CA PHE A 41 -4.50 0.63 13.87
C PHE A 41 -4.21 -0.75 14.49
N PRO A 42 -3.58 -0.80 15.68
CA PRO A 42 -3.11 -2.07 16.26
C PRO A 42 -4.26 -3.05 16.63
N ASP A 43 -5.46 -2.54 16.81
CA ASP A 43 -6.64 -3.35 17.14
C ASP A 43 -7.37 -3.89 15.89
N VAL A 44 -6.99 -3.45 14.68
CA VAL A 44 -7.59 -3.91 13.43
C VAL A 44 -6.84 -5.15 12.94
N PRO A 45 -7.52 -6.32 12.84
CA PRO A 45 -6.88 -7.54 12.41
C PRO A 45 -6.48 -7.49 10.92
N THR A 46 -5.53 -8.34 10.53
CA THR A 46 -5.26 -8.60 9.12
C THR A 46 -6.28 -9.61 8.56
N PHE A 47 -6.45 -9.67 7.24
CA PHE A 47 -7.25 -10.72 6.61
C PHE A 47 -6.68 -12.11 6.90
N LYS A 48 -5.34 -12.25 6.97
CA LYS A 48 -4.69 -13.52 7.34
C LYS A 48 -5.06 -13.99 8.74
N GLU A 49 -5.11 -13.09 9.72
CA GLU A 49 -5.58 -13.42 11.09
C GLU A 49 -7.04 -13.88 11.11
N LEU A 50 -7.85 -13.43 10.15
CA LEU A 50 -9.25 -13.82 9.99
C LEU A 50 -9.42 -15.10 9.13
N GLY A 51 -8.33 -15.74 8.71
CA GLY A 51 -8.34 -16.98 7.93
C GLY A 51 -8.38 -16.80 6.40
N TYR A 52 -8.22 -15.58 5.92
CA TYR A 52 -8.15 -15.29 4.48
C TYR A 52 -6.71 -15.00 4.08
N ASP A 53 -6.13 -15.82 3.19
CA ASP A 53 -4.78 -15.59 2.64
C ASP A 53 -4.83 -14.46 1.60
N MET A 54 -4.95 -13.24 2.10
CA MET A 54 -5.06 -12.05 1.28
C MET A 54 -4.15 -10.94 1.80
N THR A 55 -3.27 -10.50 0.93
CA THR A 55 -2.47 -9.28 1.09
C THR A 55 -2.57 -8.47 -0.19
N GLY A 56 -2.38 -7.17 -0.09
CA GLY A 56 -2.40 -6.31 -1.26
C GLY A 56 -2.47 -4.84 -0.89
N GLY A 57 -2.27 -4.00 -1.87
CA GLY A 57 -2.30 -2.56 -1.65
C GLY A 57 -1.99 -1.77 -2.91
N ALA A 58 -2.16 -0.45 -2.83
CA ALA A 58 -1.70 0.47 -3.85
C ALA A 58 -0.31 0.98 -3.45
N TYR A 59 0.65 0.73 -4.30
CA TYR A 59 2.04 1.15 -4.11
C TYR A 59 2.28 2.49 -4.78
N ARG A 60 3.15 3.30 -4.18
CA ARG A 60 3.62 4.57 -4.74
C ARG A 60 5.13 4.54 -4.82
N GLY A 61 5.66 5.06 -5.91
CA GLY A 61 7.09 5.10 -6.16
C GLY A 61 7.44 6.24 -7.13
N ILE A 62 8.72 6.43 -7.34
CA ILE A 62 9.24 7.36 -8.35
C ILE A 62 9.56 6.57 -9.62
N ALA A 63 9.07 7.06 -10.74
CA ALA A 63 9.40 6.53 -12.05
C ALA A 63 10.28 7.52 -12.82
N LEU A 64 11.26 7.01 -13.51
CA LEU A 64 12.13 7.77 -14.38
C LEU A 64 11.90 7.34 -15.85
N PRO A 65 12.18 8.21 -16.84
CA PRO A 65 12.20 7.81 -18.24
C PRO A 65 13.17 6.65 -18.48
N ASN A 66 12.85 5.76 -19.42
CA ASN A 66 13.74 4.64 -19.77
C ASN A 66 15.12 5.09 -20.29
N SER A 67 15.23 6.35 -20.74
CA SER A 67 16.48 6.97 -21.16
C SER A 67 17.33 7.51 -20.01
N ALA A 68 16.85 7.44 -18.77
CA ALA A 68 17.64 7.89 -17.62
C ALA A 68 18.90 7.02 -17.46
N SER A 69 20.03 7.68 -17.18
CA SER A 69 21.29 6.96 -16.95
C SER A 69 21.24 6.14 -15.66
N ALA A 70 22.08 5.11 -15.57
CA ALA A 70 22.24 4.32 -14.33
C ALA A 70 22.65 5.21 -13.14
N GLU A 71 23.48 6.22 -13.37
CA GLU A 71 23.90 7.19 -12.36
C GLU A 71 22.71 8.01 -11.86
N THR A 72 21.87 8.53 -12.76
CA THR A 72 20.65 9.26 -12.41
C THR A 72 19.71 8.37 -11.62
N THR A 73 19.51 7.12 -12.06
CA THR A 73 18.64 6.15 -11.37
C THR A 73 19.14 5.87 -9.96
N LYS A 74 20.45 5.65 -9.81
CA LYS A 74 21.05 5.43 -8.50
C LYS A 74 20.92 6.66 -7.59
N MET A 75 21.17 7.85 -8.09
CA MET A 75 21.04 9.09 -7.33
C MET A 75 19.64 9.27 -6.78
N TRP A 76 18.60 9.02 -7.56
CA TRP A 76 17.21 9.08 -7.11
C TRP A 76 16.89 7.99 -6.09
N SER A 77 17.39 6.78 -6.30
CA SER A 77 17.20 5.66 -5.37
C SER A 77 17.83 5.97 -4.00
N ASP A 78 19.07 6.45 -3.99
CA ASP A 78 19.78 6.82 -2.76
C ASP A 78 19.06 7.95 -2.01
N MET A 79 18.60 8.98 -2.74
CA MET A 79 17.86 10.10 -2.16
C MET A 79 16.54 9.65 -1.50
N ILE A 80 15.79 8.75 -2.14
CA ILE A 80 14.55 8.20 -1.57
C ILE A 80 14.86 7.34 -0.34
N ALA A 81 15.92 6.53 -0.38
CA ALA A 81 16.34 5.75 0.77
C ALA A 81 16.70 6.66 1.96
N GLU A 82 17.42 7.75 1.73
CA GLU A 82 17.74 8.75 2.76
C GLU A 82 16.47 9.40 3.34
N ILE A 83 15.54 9.85 2.49
CA ILE A 83 14.26 10.42 2.93
C ILE A 83 13.46 9.40 3.77
N ASN A 84 13.47 8.12 3.40
CA ASN A 84 12.78 7.08 4.14
C ASN A 84 13.36 6.83 5.55
N THR A 85 14.59 7.25 5.80
CA THR A 85 15.20 7.16 7.14
C THR A 85 14.90 8.38 8.03
N ASP A 86 14.35 9.46 7.48
CA ASP A 86 14.01 10.67 8.25
C ASP A 86 12.85 10.39 9.22
N PRO A 87 13.06 10.54 10.55
CA PRO A 87 12.01 10.25 11.53
C PRO A 87 10.78 11.16 11.40
N ALA A 88 10.96 12.41 10.95
CA ALA A 88 9.85 13.35 10.78
C ALA A 88 9.00 12.93 9.55
N PHE A 89 9.65 12.47 8.49
CA PHE A 89 8.97 11.91 7.33
C PHE A 89 8.24 10.61 7.67
N GLN A 90 8.91 9.67 8.36
CA GLN A 90 8.29 8.41 8.81
C GLN A 90 7.04 8.67 9.67
N LYS A 91 7.15 9.60 10.64
CA LYS A 91 6.02 10.00 11.46
C LYS A 91 4.88 10.56 10.63
N LYS A 92 5.17 11.47 9.70
CA LYS A 92 4.16 12.07 8.82
C LYS A 92 3.45 11.02 7.97
N MET A 93 4.19 10.05 7.44
CA MET A 93 3.61 8.95 6.67
C MET A 93 2.71 8.07 7.53
N LEU A 94 3.17 7.68 8.72
CA LEU A 94 2.39 6.88 9.66
C LEU A 94 1.11 7.61 10.10
N ASP A 95 1.20 8.86 10.53
CA ASP A 95 0.06 9.69 10.95
C ASP A 95 -0.98 9.83 9.81
N GLY A 96 -0.51 9.84 8.56
CA GLY A 96 -1.37 9.84 7.38
C GLY A 96 -1.98 8.48 7.03
N GLY A 97 -1.68 7.43 7.79
CA GLY A 97 -2.17 6.08 7.56
C GLY A 97 -1.45 5.32 6.46
N PHE A 98 -0.23 5.74 6.07
CA PHE A 98 0.60 5.03 5.11
C PHE A 98 1.46 3.98 5.83
N ALA A 99 1.58 2.80 5.23
CA ALA A 99 2.65 1.87 5.53
C ALA A 99 3.81 2.12 4.57
N MET A 100 5.01 2.30 5.12
CA MET A 100 6.19 2.51 4.31
C MET A 100 6.74 1.17 3.81
N LEU A 101 7.21 1.19 2.57
CA LEU A 101 7.90 0.08 1.92
C LEU A 101 9.21 0.60 1.37
N ASP A 102 10.30 -0.05 1.68
CA ASP A 102 11.63 0.33 1.22
C ASP A 102 12.10 -0.66 0.15
N VAL A 103 11.93 -0.27 -1.11
CA VAL A 103 12.38 -1.02 -2.29
C VAL A 103 13.23 -0.09 -3.14
N ASP A 104 14.51 -0.37 -3.20
CA ASP A 104 15.48 0.40 -3.99
C ASP A 104 15.38 0.08 -5.50
N SER A 105 16.16 0.80 -6.30
CA SER A 105 16.18 0.59 -7.75
C SER A 105 16.69 -0.81 -8.16
N ALA A 106 17.52 -1.46 -7.35
CA ALA A 106 18.02 -2.81 -7.64
C ALA A 106 16.93 -3.87 -7.41
N GLY A 107 16.17 -3.75 -6.31
CA GLY A 107 15.07 -4.66 -5.97
C GLY A 107 13.78 -4.41 -6.72
N MET A 108 13.63 -3.24 -7.36
CA MET A 108 12.37 -2.83 -7.98
C MET A 108 11.90 -3.78 -9.09
N LYS A 109 12.81 -4.32 -9.89
CA LYS A 109 12.46 -5.24 -10.98
C LYS A 109 11.79 -6.50 -10.45
N ASP A 110 12.35 -7.10 -9.42
CA ASP A 110 11.81 -8.34 -8.84
C ASP A 110 10.52 -8.07 -8.08
N PHE A 111 10.45 -6.94 -7.37
CA PHE A 111 9.23 -6.48 -6.73
C PHE A 111 8.08 -6.32 -7.74
N MET A 112 8.31 -5.64 -8.86
CA MET A 112 7.29 -5.44 -9.89
C MET A 112 6.90 -6.75 -10.57
N ALA A 113 7.86 -7.65 -10.84
CA ALA A 113 7.58 -8.96 -11.42
C ALA A 113 6.66 -9.79 -10.50
N ALA A 114 6.96 -9.82 -9.20
CA ALA A 114 6.12 -10.52 -8.23
C ALA A 114 4.69 -9.93 -8.17
N ARG A 115 4.55 -8.62 -8.23
CA ARG A 115 3.21 -7.98 -8.27
C ARG A 115 2.44 -8.30 -9.54
N VAL A 116 3.11 -8.34 -10.69
CA VAL A 116 2.48 -8.72 -11.97
C VAL A 116 1.93 -10.15 -11.90
N GLU A 117 2.73 -11.11 -11.40
CA GLU A 117 2.30 -12.51 -11.26
C GLU A 117 1.10 -12.64 -10.31
N GLU A 118 1.13 -11.95 -9.17
CA GLU A 118 0.02 -11.91 -8.21
C GLU A 118 -1.26 -11.39 -8.88
N TYR A 119 -1.20 -10.22 -9.51
CA TYR A 119 -2.38 -9.63 -10.16
C TYR A 119 -2.89 -10.45 -11.35
N LEU A 120 -2.02 -11.11 -12.10
CA LEU A 120 -2.43 -12.01 -13.17
C LEU A 120 -3.13 -13.25 -12.61
N LYS A 121 -2.65 -13.81 -11.50
CA LYS A 121 -3.32 -14.91 -10.79
C LYS A 121 -4.71 -14.47 -10.35
N ASP A 122 -4.83 -13.38 -9.64
CA ASP A 122 -6.10 -12.86 -9.13
C ASP A 122 -7.09 -12.57 -10.26
N ALA A 123 -6.60 -11.98 -11.36
CA ALA A 123 -7.42 -11.68 -12.53
C ALA A 123 -7.95 -12.96 -13.22
N ARG A 124 -7.14 -14.05 -13.27
CA ARG A 124 -7.59 -15.34 -13.77
C ARG A 124 -8.64 -15.97 -12.85
N GLU A 125 -8.39 -15.98 -11.55
CA GLU A 125 -9.32 -16.51 -10.55
C GLU A 125 -10.66 -15.77 -10.55
N ALA A 126 -10.61 -14.45 -10.78
CA ALA A 126 -11.80 -13.61 -10.96
C ALA A 126 -12.47 -13.73 -12.34
N GLY A 127 -11.90 -14.50 -13.28
CA GLY A 127 -12.43 -14.65 -14.64
C GLY A 127 -12.31 -13.41 -15.52
N LEU A 128 -11.45 -12.45 -15.15
CA LEU A 128 -11.23 -11.20 -15.89
C LEU A 128 -10.32 -11.39 -17.11
N ILE A 129 -9.44 -12.38 -17.04
CA ILE A 129 -8.54 -12.77 -18.14
C ILE A 129 -8.52 -14.31 -18.27
N LYS A 130 -8.10 -14.79 -19.45
CA LYS A 130 -7.95 -16.22 -19.76
C LYS A 130 -6.56 -16.72 -19.40
#